data_93fcd86fa651a347b0e3064f6ead09e0
#
_entry.id   93fcd86fa651a347b0e3064f6ead09e0
#
_cell.length_a   1.000
_cell.length_b   1.000
_cell.length_c   1.000
_cell.angle_alpha   90.00
_cell.angle_beta   90.00
_cell.angle_gamma   90.00
#
_symmetry.space_group_name_H-M   'P 1'
#
loop_
_entity.id
_entity.type
_entity.pdbx_description
1 polymer ?
#
loop_
_entity_poly.entity_id
_entity_poly.type
_entity_poly.pdbx_seq_one_letter_code
_entity_poly.pdbx_strand_id
1 'polypeptide(L)'
;MNKIYRLKFSKRLNALVAVSELTRGCDHSTEKGSEKPVRTKVRHLALKPLSAILLSLGMASIPQSVLASGLQGMSVVHGTATMQVDGNKTTIRNSVNAIINWKQFNIDQNEMVQFLQESSNSAVFNRVTSDQISQLKGILDSNGQVFLINPNGITIGKDAIINTNGFTASTLDISNENIKARNFTLEQTKDKALAEIVNHGLITVGKDGSVNLIGGKVKNEGVISVNGGSISLLAGQKITISDIINPTITYSIAAPENEAINLGDIFAKGGNINVRAATIRNKGKLSADSVSKDKSGNIVLSAKEGEAEIGGVISAQNQQAKGGKLMITG
;
A
#
# COMPACT_ATOMS: atom_id res chain seq x y z
N MET A 1 -6.37 -2.70 -24.07
CA MET A 1 -6.83 -1.31 -23.83
C MET A 1 -6.22 -0.84 -22.53
N ASN A 2 -5.32 0.13 -22.59
CA ASN A 2 -4.76 0.75 -21.40
C ASN A 2 -5.86 1.57 -20.73
N LYS A 3 -6.31 1.14 -19.57
CA LYS A 3 -7.24 1.94 -18.76
C LYS A 3 -6.42 3.01 -18.05
N ILE A 4 -6.62 4.25 -18.42
CA ILE A 4 -6.03 5.39 -17.73
C ILE A 4 -6.94 5.73 -16.56
N TYR A 5 -6.40 5.73 -15.35
CA TYR A 5 -7.12 6.09 -14.14
C TYR A 5 -6.61 7.42 -13.59
N ARG A 6 -7.54 8.24 -13.15
CA ARG A 6 -7.27 9.48 -12.43
C ARG A 6 -7.72 9.32 -10.99
N LEU A 7 -6.88 9.69 -10.05
CA LEU A 7 -7.27 9.72 -8.64
C LEU A 7 -8.10 10.97 -8.36
N LYS A 8 -9.27 10.76 -7.78
CA LYS A 8 -10.17 11.83 -7.37
C LYS A 8 -10.57 11.62 -5.91
N PHE A 9 -10.55 12.69 -5.12
CA PHE A 9 -11.00 12.61 -3.74
C PHE A 9 -12.52 12.43 -3.71
N SER A 10 -12.97 11.37 -3.09
CA SER A 10 -14.39 11.12 -2.85
C SER A 10 -14.76 11.58 -1.44
N LYS A 11 -15.57 12.61 -1.35
CA LYS A 11 -16.11 13.09 -0.05
C LYS A 11 -16.96 12.03 0.65
N ARG A 12 -17.62 11.17 -0.11
CA ARG A 12 -18.46 10.10 0.42
C ARG A 12 -17.65 9.01 1.09
N LEU A 13 -16.49 8.68 0.55
CA LEU A 13 -15.58 7.66 1.08
C LEU A 13 -14.45 8.27 1.92
N ASN A 14 -14.35 9.62 1.93
CA ASN A 14 -13.25 10.36 2.56
C ASN A 14 -11.88 9.82 2.16
N ALA A 15 -11.72 9.47 0.89
CA ALA A 15 -10.53 8.84 0.34
C ALA A 15 -10.33 9.22 -1.13
N LEU A 16 -9.10 9.04 -1.62
CA LEU A 16 -8.81 9.11 -3.04
C LEU A 16 -9.29 7.84 -3.73
N VAL A 17 -10.04 8.01 -4.79
CA VAL A 17 -10.61 6.92 -5.60
C VAL A 17 -10.09 7.01 -7.02
N ALA A 18 -9.71 5.89 -7.60
CA ALA A 18 -9.36 5.83 -9.01
C ALA A 18 -10.64 5.89 -9.86
N VAL A 19 -10.73 6.88 -10.74
CA VAL A 19 -11.82 7.01 -11.71
C VAL A 19 -11.27 6.93 -13.11
N SER A 20 -12.01 6.30 -14.03
CA SER A 20 -11.61 6.30 -15.43
C SER A 20 -11.76 7.72 -16.00
N GLU A 21 -10.92 8.10 -16.94
CA GLU A 21 -11.00 9.43 -17.58
C GLU A 21 -12.33 9.67 -18.30
N LEU A 22 -13.07 8.61 -18.59
CA LEU A 22 -14.37 8.65 -19.27
C LEU A 22 -15.55 8.88 -18.31
N THR A 23 -15.34 8.76 -17.00
CA THR A 23 -16.38 9.07 -16.02
C THR A 23 -16.34 10.55 -15.70
N ARG A 24 -17.30 11.30 -16.21
CA ARG A 24 -17.61 12.63 -15.71
C ARG A 24 -18.00 12.47 -14.25
N GLY A 25 -17.18 12.99 -13.35
CA GLY A 25 -17.46 12.92 -11.93
C GLY A 25 -18.82 13.56 -11.62
N CYS A 26 -19.64 12.83 -10.90
CA CYS A 26 -20.94 13.31 -10.40
C CYS A 26 -20.79 14.33 -9.25
N ASP A 27 -19.88 15.29 -9.41
CA ASP A 27 -19.77 16.45 -8.52
C ASP A 27 -20.14 17.72 -9.29
N HIS A 28 -21.23 17.68 -10.02
CA HIS A 28 -21.87 18.92 -10.43
C HIS A 28 -22.86 19.35 -9.34
N SER A 29 -22.38 20.20 -8.44
CA SER A 29 -23.26 21.18 -7.83
C SER A 29 -23.76 22.10 -8.95
N THR A 30 -24.85 21.77 -9.54
CA THR A 30 -25.63 22.75 -10.30
C THR A 30 -26.24 23.70 -9.29
N GLU A 31 -25.56 24.76 -9.01
CA GLU A 31 -26.27 25.98 -8.62
C GLU A 31 -27.03 26.50 -9.84
N LYS A 32 -28.34 26.43 -9.76
CA LYS A 32 -29.29 27.49 -10.04
C LYS A 32 -30.67 26.88 -10.19
N GLY A 33 -31.43 27.08 -9.19
CA GLY A 33 -32.87 26.92 -9.16
C GLY A 33 -33.35 27.41 -7.82
N SER A 34 -33.74 28.69 -7.76
CA SER A 34 -34.41 29.25 -6.61
C SER A 34 -35.78 28.60 -6.49
N GLU A 35 -35.87 27.53 -5.75
CA GLU A 35 -37.11 27.10 -5.15
C GLU A 35 -36.94 27.15 -3.65
N LYS A 36 -37.80 27.97 -3.03
CA LYS A 36 -37.90 28.08 -1.59
C LYS A 36 -38.09 26.70 -0.98
N PRO A 37 -37.30 26.34 0.04
CA PRO A 37 -37.49 25.07 0.70
C PRO A 37 -38.89 25.07 1.35
N VAL A 38 -39.74 24.20 0.87
CA VAL A 38 -40.93 23.79 1.61
C VAL A 38 -40.39 23.21 2.92
N ARG A 39 -40.62 23.90 4.02
CA ARG A 39 -40.37 23.40 5.36
C ARG A 39 -41.27 22.19 5.59
N THR A 40 -40.85 21.05 5.15
CA THR A 40 -41.25 19.80 5.75
C THR A 40 -40.63 19.78 7.14
N LYS A 41 -41.46 19.99 8.15
CA LYS A 41 -41.10 19.66 9.52
C LYS A 41 -40.77 18.17 9.53
N VAL A 42 -39.52 17.84 9.34
CA VAL A 42 -39.01 16.53 9.73
C VAL A 42 -39.16 16.51 11.25
N ARG A 43 -40.21 15.87 11.73
CA ARG A 43 -40.27 15.48 13.13
C ARG A 43 -39.03 14.63 13.36
N HIS A 44 -38.09 15.20 14.08
CA HIS A 44 -37.07 14.40 14.72
C HIS A 44 -37.81 13.44 15.64
N LEU A 45 -38.13 12.27 15.15
CA LEU A 45 -38.42 11.13 15.99
C LEU A 45 -37.16 10.91 16.80
N ALA A 46 -37.22 11.29 18.05
CA ALA A 46 -36.13 11.07 18.99
C ALA A 46 -35.93 9.57 19.12
N LEU A 47 -34.93 9.04 18.41
CA LEU A 47 -34.43 7.67 18.55
C LEU A 47 -33.74 7.45 19.89
N LYS A 48 -33.65 8.48 20.73
CA LYS A 48 -33.03 8.41 22.05
C LYS A 48 -33.60 7.35 23.02
N PRO A 49 -34.93 7.09 23.05
CA PRO A 49 -35.39 6.03 23.95
C PRO A 49 -35.09 4.62 23.45
N LEU A 50 -34.96 4.40 22.14
CA LEU A 50 -34.64 3.07 21.62
C LEU A 50 -33.18 2.68 21.87
N SER A 51 -32.25 3.63 21.80
CA SER A 51 -30.84 3.35 22.10
C SER A 51 -30.60 3.09 23.59
N ALA A 52 -31.38 3.74 24.46
CA ALA A 52 -31.31 3.47 25.91
C ALA A 52 -31.92 2.10 26.28
N ILE A 53 -32.95 1.67 25.57
CA ILE A 53 -33.57 0.34 25.76
C ILE A 53 -32.65 -0.76 25.24
N LEU A 54 -31.95 -0.53 24.12
CA LEU A 54 -30.93 -1.45 23.60
C LEU A 54 -29.72 -1.58 24.54
N LEU A 55 -29.34 -0.51 25.23
CA LEU A 55 -28.30 -0.54 26.25
C LEU A 55 -28.73 -1.27 27.54
N SER A 56 -30.00 -1.20 27.90
CA SER A 56 -30.53 -1.91 29.09
C SER A 56 -30.86 -3.39 28.85
N LEU A 57 -31.10 -3.78 27.61
CA LEU A 57 -31.22 -5.19 27.17
C LEU A 57 -29.85 -5.76 26.75
N GLY A 58 -28.79 -5.06 27.06
CA GLY A 58 -27.43 -5.28 26.59
C GLY A 58 -26.72 -6.53 27.05
N MET A 59 -27.43 -7.63 27.28
CA MET A 59 -26.82 -8.93 27.48
C MET A 59 -27.52 -10.03 26.66
N ALA A 60 -28.44 -9.70 25.81
CA ALA A 60 -28.66 -10.59 24.70
C ALA A 60 -27.40 -10.46 23.84
N SER A 61 -26.52 -11.43 23.87
CA SER A 61 -25.56 -11.69 22.84
C SER A 61 -26.35 -11.68 21.52
N ILE A 62 -26.50 -10.51 20.92
CA ILE A 62 -26.62 -10.47 19.49
C ILE A 62 -25.43 -11.30 19.09
N PRO A 63 -25.59 -12.46 18.40
CA PRO A 63 -24.47 -12.97 17.68
C PRO A 63 -24.06 -11.75 16.88
N GLN A 64 -22.96 -11.12 17.27
CA GLN A 64 -22.23 -10.40 16.30
C GLN A 64 -22.10 -11.43 15.22
N SER A 65 -22.98 -11.36 14.24
CA SER A 65 -22.53 -11.69 12.93
C SER A 65 -21.30 -10.79 12.83
N VAL A 66 -20.22 -11.35 13.25
CA VAL A 66 -18.91 -10.87 12.98
C VAL A 66 -18.98 -10.80 11.49
N LEU A 67 -19.38 -9.63 10.98
CA LEU A 67 -18.95 -9.26 9.66
C LEU A 67 -17.49 -9.53 9.77
N ALA A 68 -17.05 -10.63 9.14
CA ALA A 68 -15.72 -11.10 9.31
C ALA A 68 -14.85 -9.95 8.80
N SER A 69 -14.49 -9.07 9.73
CA SER A 69 -13.57 -8.00 9.45
C SER A 69 -12.36 -8.69 8.89
N GLY A 70 -11.86 -8.25 7.75
CA GLY A 70 -10.64 -8.78 7.19
C GLY A 70 -9.46 -8.63 8.15
N LEU A 71 -9.60 -7.78 9.17
CA LEU A 71 -8.63 -7.58 10.25
C LEU A 71 -9.06 -8.35 11.50
N GLN A 72 -8.22 -9.26 11.96
CA GLN A 72 -8.48 -10.09 13.13
C GLN A 72 -7.28 -10.19 14.06
N GLY A 73 -7.55 -10.29 15.35
CA GLY A 73 -6.54 -10.55 16.36
C GLY A 73 -5.55 -9.43 16.58
N MET A 74 -6.04 -8.19 16.58
CA MET A 74 -5.21 -7.00 16.85
C MET A 74 -4.54 -7.08 18.22
N SER A 75 -3.23 -6.95 18.25
CA SER A 75 -2.41 -6.88 19.45
C SER A 75 -1.34 -5.80 19.30
N VAL A 76 -1.45 -4.74 20.05
CA VAL A 76 -0.47 -3.65 20.03
C VAL A 76 0.71 -4.03 20.90
N VAL A 77 1.90 -4.16 20.29
CA VAL A 77 3.12 -4.57 20.98
C VAL A 77 4.08 -3.42 21.26
N HIS A 78 3.90 -2.30 20.60
CA HIS A 78 4.65 -1.06 20.84
C HIS A 78 3.81 0.14 20.46
N GLY A 79 3.89 1.21 21.25
CA GLY A 79 3.07 2.40 21.04
C GLY A 79 1.61 2.18 21.42
N THR A 80 0.73 2.96 20.81
CA THR A 80 -0.71 2.90 21.01
C THR A 80 -1.43 2.82 19.68
N ALA A 81 -2.52 2.08 19.64
CA ALA A 81 -3.43 2.04 18.51
C ALA A 81 -4.85 1.72 18.99
N THR A 82 -5.81 2.38 18.39
CA THR A 82 -7.24 2.14 18.61
C THR A 82 -7.92 1.86 17.28
N MET A 83 -8.89 0.97 17.29
CA MET A 83 -9.63 0.56 16.10
C MET A 83 -11.11 0.87 16.27
N GLN A 84 -11.70 1.50 15.26
CA GLN A 84 -13.13 1.78 15.18
C GLN A 84 -13.67 1.28 13.86
N VAL A 85 -14.73 0.51 13.90
CA VAL A 85 -15.42 -0.03 12.72
C VAL A 85 -16.74 0.70 12.55
N ASP A 86 -16.97 1.26 11.37
CA ASP A 86 -18.22 1.92 10.98
C ASP A 86 -18.63 1.41 9.59
N GLY A 87 -19.57 0.46 9.57
CA GLY A 87 -19.97 -0.22 8.35
C GLY A 87 -18.80 -0.96 7.70
N ASN A 88 -18.49 -0.61 6.46
CA ASN A 88 -17.37 -1.18 5.70
C ASN A 88 -16.06 -0.39 5.82
N LYS A 89 -16.01 0.59 6.71
CA LYS A 89 -14.82 1.38 7.00
C LYS A 89 -14.27 1.06 8.38
N THR A 90 -13.01 0.65 8.43
CA THR A 90 -12.23 0.50 9.66
C THR A 90 -11.22 1.62 9.76
N THR A 91 -11.25 2.35 10.86
CA THR A 91 -10.29 3.41 11.16
C THR A 91 -9.42 2.99 12.32
N ILE A 92 -8.11 3.04 12.12
CA ILE A 92 -7.11 2.77 13.14
C ILE A 92 -6.34 4.06 13.38
N ARG A 93 -6.33 4.51 14.64
CA ARG A 93 -5.51 5.65 15.08
C ARG A 93 -4.32 5.11 15.81
N ASN A 94 -3.12 5.42 15.35
CA ASN A 94 -1.90 4.92 15.93
C ASN A 94 -0.91 6.03 16.28
N SER A 95 -0.15 5.80 17.34
CA SER A 95 1.00 6.63 17.70
C SER A 95 2.16 6.44 16.73
N VAL A 96 3.15 7.33 16.79
CA VAL A 96 4.35 7.25 15.95
C VAL A 96 5.05 5.90 16.13
N ASN A 97 5.32 5.24 15.03
CA ASN A 97 6.03 3.96 14.97
C ASN A 97 5.38 2.84 15.79
N ALA A 98 4.06 2.85 15.91
CA ALA A 98 3.34 1.77 16.56
C ALA A 98 3.57 0.43 15.84
N ILE A 99 3.66 -0.64 16.61
CA ILE A 99 3.78 -2.00 16.10
C ILE A 99 2.54 -2.76 16.52
N ILE A 100 1.83 -3.31 15.54
CA ILE A 100 0.60 -4.05 15.72
C ILE A 100 0.78 -5.45 15.14
N ASN A 101 0.60 -6.47 15.97
CA ASN A 101 0.51 -7.85 15.51
C ASN A 101 -0.94 -8.20 15.18
N TRP A 102 -1.12 -8.98 14.14
CA TRP A 102 -2.42 -9.44 13.65
C TRP A 102 -2.43 -10.95 13.49
N LYS A 103 -3.58 -11.58 13.69
CA LYS A 103 -3.82 -12.96 13.27
C LYS A 103 -4.24 -13.03 11.81
N GLN A 104 -4.91 -12.01 11.32
CA GLN A 104 -5.30 -11.87 9.93
C GLN A 104 -5.28 -10.39 9.54
N PHE A 105 -4.70 -10.10 8.40
CA PHE A 105 -4.74 -8.76 7.80
C PHE A 105 -5.21 -8.89 6.35
N ASN A 106 -6.51 -8.81 6.15
CA ASN A 106 -7.18 -8.80 4.86
C ASN A 106 -8.06 -7.56 4.76
N ILE A 107 -8.29 -7.11 3.54
CA ILE A 107 -9.26 -6.06 3.23
C ILE A 107 -10.15 -6.60 2.13
N ASP A 108 -11.44 -6.79 2.41
CA ASP A 108 -12.37 -7.32 1.43
C ASP A 108 -12.73 -6.26 0.39
N GLN A 109 -13.25 -6.72 -0.73
CA GLN A 109 -13.79 -5.84 -1.75
C GLN A 109 -14.90 -4.97 -1.15
N ASN A 110 -14.92 -3.68 -1.46
CA ASN A 110 -15.81 -2.66 -0.89
C ASN A 110 -15.53 -2.29 0.57
N GLU A 111 -14.50 -2.83 1.19
CA GLU A 111 -14.04 -2.38 2.50
C GLU A 111 -12.90 -1.37 2.37
N MET A 112 -12.79 -0.51 3.38
CA MET A 112 -11.72 0.45 3.53
C MET A 112 -11.09 0.32 4.91
N VAL A 113 -9.77 0.26 4.95
CA VAL A 113 -8.97 0.39 6.16
C VAL A 113 -8.17 1.68 6.08
N GLN A 114 -8.32 2.55 7.07
CA GLN A 114 -7.62 3.81 7.16
C GLN A 114 -6.79 3.88 8.44
N PHE A 115 -5.50 4.15 8.29
CA PHE A 115 -4.62 4.47 9.40
C PHE A 115 -4.48 5.99 9.53
N LEU A 116 -4.95 6.54 10.64
CA LEU A 116 -4.77 7.95 10.99
C LEU A 116 -3.59 8.09 11.92
N GLN A 117 -2.56 8.73 11.44
CA GLN A 117 -1.28 8.89 12.09
C GLN A 117 -1.02 10.34 12.46
N GLU A 118 -0.05 10.59 13.34
CA GLU A 118 0.24 11.94 13.85
C GLU A 118 0.88 12.85 12.80
N SER A 119 1.60 12.29 11.84
CA SER A 119 2.23 13.04 10.75
C SER A 119 2.46 12.16 9.52
N SER A 120 2.83 12.80 8.41
CA SER A 120 3.22 12.11 7.18
C SER A 120 4.47 11.22 7.33
N ASN A 121 5.33 11.52 8.29
CA ASN A 121 6.54 10.77 8.60
C ASN A 121 6.33 9.69 9.67
N SER A 122 5.18 9.68 10.31
CA SER A 122 4.81 8.59 11.21
C SER A 122 4.65 7.29 10.43
N ALA A 123 5.04 6.18 11.02
CA ALA A 123 4.86 4.86 10.45
C ALA A 123 4.03 3.97 11.39
N VAL A 124 3.32 3.03 10.81
CA VAL A 124 2.69 1.92 11.50
C VAL A 124 3.21 0.61 10.92
N PHE A 125 3.63 -0.29 11.80
CA PHE A 125 4.16 -1.61 11.44
C PHE A 125 3.11 -2.67 11.74
N ASN A 126 2.50 -3.21 10.68
CA ASN A 126 1.54 -4.29 10.80
C ASN A 126 2.23 -5.61 10.48
N ARG A 127 2.20 -6.52 11.42
CA ARG A 127 2.86 -7.83 11.27
C ARG A 127 1.87 -8.95 11.50
N VAL A 128 1.73 -9.84 10.53
CA VAL A 128 0.89 -11.04 10.65
C VAL A 128 1.70 -12.14 11.29
N THR A 129 1.20 -12.69 12.39
CA THR A 129 1.88 -13.70 13.20
C THR A 129 1.28 -15.10 13.07
N SER A 130 0.21 -15.24 12.29
CA SER A 130 -0.41 -16.53 11.97
C SER A 130 0.17 -17.14 10.68
N ASP A 131 -0.45 -18.20 10.20
CA ASP A 131 -0.14 -18.85 8.93
C ASP A 131 -1.00 -18.36 7.74
N GLN A 132 -1.77 -17.27 7.95
CA GLN A 132 -2.69 -16.73 6.95
C GLN A 132 -1.98 -15.74 6.02
N ILE A 133 -2.16 -15.89 4.71
CA ILE A 133 -1.76 -14.87 3.74
C ILE A 133 -2.63 -13.63 3.84
N SER A 134 -2.10 -12.48 3.43
CA SER A 134 -2.87 -11.24 3.33
C SER A 134 -3.43 -11.07 1.92
N GLN A 135 -4.72 -10.83 1.84
CA GLN A 135 -5.43 -10.50 0.61
C GLN A 135 -6.03 -9.10 0.72
N LEU A 136 -5.46 -8.16 0.01
CA LEU A 136 -5.93 -6.78 -0.02
C LEU A 136 -6.75 -6.57 -1.29
N LYS A 137 -8.07 -6.53 -1.16
CA LYS A 137 -9.00 -6.38 -2.28
C LYS A 137 -9.75 -5.06 -2.29
N GLY A 138 -9.70 -4.33 -1.19
CA GLY A 138 -10.34 -3.03 -1.01
C GLY A 138 -9.34 -1.88 -0.96
N ILE A 139 -9.65 -0.88 -0.14
CA ILE A 139 -8.85 0.35 -0.03
C ILE A 139 -8.07 0.32 1.27
N LEU A 140 -6.76 0.53 1.17
CA LEU A 140 -5.88 0.84 2.28
C LEU A 140 -5.42 2.27 2.15
N ASP A 141 -5.78 3.11 3.12
CA ASP A 141 -5.49 4.53 3.15
C ASP A 141 -4.73 4.93 4.41
N SER A 142 -3.86 5.90 4.30
CA SER A 142 -3.19 6.53 5.44
C SER A 142 -2.60 7.88 5.07
N ASN A 143 -2.56 8.77 6.05
CA ASN A 143 -1.80 10.02 5.97
C ASN A 143 -0.32 9.85 6.32
N GLY A 144 0.08 8.70 6.81
CA GLY A 144 1.45 8.32 7.15
C GLY A 144 1.95 7.13 6.36
N GLN A 145 3.01 6.52 6.85
CA GLN A 145 3.64 5.36 6.24
C GLN A 145 3.05 4.06 6.79
N VAL A 146 2.79 3.10 5.93
CA VAL A 146 2.23 1.81 6.30
C VAL A 146 3.19 0.69 5.90
N PHE A 147 3.57 -0.12 6.88
CA PHE A 147 4.28 -1.36 6.70
C PHE A 147 3.32 -2.53 6.89
N LEU A 148 3.34 -3.47 5.98
CA LEU A 148 2.67 -4.75 6.09
C LEU A 148 3.68 -5.88 5.93
N ILE A 149 3.87 -6.66 6.98
CA ILE A 149 4.82 -7.76 7.02
C ILE A 149 4.04 -9.04 7.22
N ASN A 150 4.07 -9.90 6.21
CA ASN A 150 3.40 -11.19 6.25
C ASN A 150 4.25 -12.28 5.60
N PRO A 151 4.95 -13.10 6.40
CA PRO A 151 5.81 -14.16 5.89
C PRO A 151 5.08 -15.24 5.07
N ASN A 152 3.76 -15.27 5.13
CA ASN A 152 2.97 -16.26 4.40
C ASN A 152 2.70 -15.87 2.95
N GLY A 153 2.71 -14.59 2.65
CA GLY A 153 2.41 -14.03 1.34
C GLY A 153 1.49 -12.82 1.42
N ILE A 154 1.53 -12.00 0.38
CA ILE A 154 0.70 -10.80 0.23
C ILE A 154 0.21 -10.74 -1.21
N THR A 155 -1.10 -10.65 -1.38
CA THR A 155 -1.73 -10.42 -2.69
C THR A 155 -2.56 -9.15 -2.64
N ILE A 156 -2.28 -8.22 -3.55
CA ILE A 156 -3.05 -7.00 -3.76
C ILE A 156 -3.93 -7.23 -4.99
N GLY A 157 -5.24 -7.25 -4.80
CA GLY A 157 -6.20 -7.59 -5.84
C GLY A 157 -6.35 -6.51 -6.91
N LYS A 158 -6.91 -6.87 -8.05
CA LYS A 158 -6.99 -5.99 -9.23
C LYS A 158 -7.81 -4.72 -9.03
N ASP A 159 -8.78 -4.72 -8.11
CA ASP A 159 -9.63 -3.57 -7.78
C ASP A 159 -9.18 -2.87 -6.49
N ALA A 160 -8.10 -3.33 -5.88
CA ALA A 160 -7.54 -2.72 -4.69
C ALA A 160 -6.86 -1.38 -4.99
N ILE A 161 -6.94 -0.48 -4.02
CA ILE A 161 -6.26 0.81 -4.04
C ILE A 161 -5.48 0.96 -2.75
N ILE A 162 -4.18 1.06 -2.86
CA ILE A 162 -3.30 1.41 -1.76
C ILE A 162 -2.92 2.88 -1.94
N ASN A 163 -3.30 3.71 -0.97
CA ASN A 163 -3.04 5.15 -1.00
C ASN A 163 -2.56 5.62 0.37
N THR A 164 -1.28 5.70 0.54
CA THR A 164 -0.62 6.08 1.79
C THR A 164 0.45 7.13 1.53
N ASN A 165 1.09 7.62 2.55
CA ASN A 165 2.24 8.53 2.34
C ASN A 165 3.54 7.78 2.02
N GLY A 166 3.62 6.53 2.39
CA GLY A 166 4.65 5.56 2.04
C GLY A 166 4.12 4.16 2.30
N PHE A 167 4.50 3.19 1.48
CA PHE A 167 4.02 1.82 1.58
C PHE A 167 5.16 0.82 1.42
N THR A 168 5.33 -0.03 2.42
CA THR A 168 6.27 -1.15 2.38
C THR A 168 5.55 -2.43 2.73
N ALA A 169 5.53 -3.36 1.80
CA ALA A 169 4.98 -4.69 2.00
C ALA A 169 6.08 -5.73 1.87
N SER A 170 6.18 -6.64 2.83
CA SER A 170 7.25 -7.62 2.88
C SER A 170 6.76 -9.01 3.26
N THR A 171 7.21 -10.02 2.52
CA THR A 171 7.10 -11.42 2.92
C THR A 171 8.36 -11.92 3.64
N LEU A 172 9.41 -11.11 3.69
CA LEU A 172 10.52 -11.32 4.61
C LEU A 172 10.12 -10.79 5.99
N ASP A 173 10.52 -11.51 7.03
CA ASP A 173 10.13 -11.19 8.41
C ASP A 173 11.14 -10.28 9.10
N ILE A 174 10.69 -9.58 10.12
CA ILE A 174 11.49 -8.78 11.03
C ILE A 174 10.91 -8.89 12.43
N SER A 175 11.75 -9.05 13.43
CA SER A 175 11.30 -9.12 14.81
C SER A 175 10.83 -7.74 15.33
N ASN A 176 9.94 -7.75 16.32
CA ASN A 176 9.49 -6.52 16.98
C ASN A 176 10.68 -5.77 17.61
N GLU A 177 11.64 -6.48 18.17
CA GLU A 177 12.85 -5.92 18.75
C GLU A 177 13.69 -5.18 17.72
N ASN A 178 13.85 -5.75 16.53
CA ASN A 178 14.60 -5.11 15.43
C ASN A 178 13.88 -3.86 14.91
N ILE A 179 12.56 -3.86 14.84
CA ILE A 179 11.79 -2.67 14.49
C ILE A 179 12.01 -1.57 15.54
N LYS A 180 11.92 -1.88 16.83
CA LYS A 180 12.16 -0.94 17.93
C LYS A 180 13.58 -0.39 17.93
N ALA A 181 14.56 -1.24 17.63
CA ALA A 181 15.97 -0.87 17.54
C ALA A 181 16.33 -0.13 16.24
N ARG A 182 15.37 0.04 15.34
CA ARG A 182 15.56 0.59 13.99
C ARG A 182 16.59 -0.17 13.16
N ASN A 183 16.69 -1.46 13.38
CA ASN A 183 17.48 -2.38 12.58
C ASN A 183 16.57 -3.07 11.57
N PHE A 184 16.41 -2.43 10.41
CA PHE A 184 15.49 -2.89 9.35
C PHE A 184 16.13 -3.93 8.46
N THR A 185 16.55 -5.03 9.07
CA THR A 185 16.98 -6.22 8.36
C THR A 185 15.84 -7.23 8.30
N LEU A 186 15.36 -7.45 7.09
CA LEU A 186 14.27 -8.38 6.81
C LEU A 186 14.88 -9.69 6.29
N GLU A 187 14.42 -10.80 6.84
CA GLU A 187 14.95 -12.13 6.52
C GLU A 187 13.82 -13.12 6.23
N GLN A 188 14.09 -14.05 5.32
CA GLN A 188 13.20 -15.17 5.13
C GLN A 188 13.12 -16.00 6.41
N THR A 189 11.91 -16.33 6.82
CA THR A 189 11.69 -17.19 7.99
C THR A 189 12.29 -18.57 7.72
N LYS A 190 13.09 -19.04 8.66
CA LYS A 190 13.73 -20.36 8.59
C LYS A 190 12.66 -21.45 8.47
N ASP A 191 12.94 -22.44 7.65
CA ASP A 191 12.08 -23.61 7.40
C ASP A 191 10.69 -23.27 6.85
N LYS A 192 10.49 -22.08 6.34
CA LYS A 192 9.25 -21.65 5.69
C LYS A 192 9.44 -21.62 4.17
N ALA A 193 8.37 -22.03 3.45
CA ALA A 193 8.37 -21.96 1.99
C ALA A 193 8.56 -20.51 1.49
N LEU A 194 9.15 -20.37 0.33
CA LEU A 194 9.31 -19.10 -0.35
C LEU A 194 7.93 -18.45 -0.54
N ALA A 195 7.78 -17.25 -0.02
CA ALA A 195 6.53 -16.49 -0.14
C ALA A 195 6.64 -15.42 -1.22
N GLU A 196 5.51 -15.14 -1.84
CA GLU A 196 5.38 -14.19 -2.95
C GLU A 196 4.56 -12.98 -2.53
N ILE A 197 4.98 -11.82 -3.03
CA ILE A 197 4.14 -10.62 -3.05
C ILE A 197 3.74 -10.32 -4.49
N VAL A 198 2.43 -10.21 -4.72
CA VAL A 198 1.85 -9.94 -6.05
C VAL A 198 0.94 -8.73 -5.97
N ASN A 199 1.17 -7.76 -6.85
CA ASN A 199 0.29 -6.63 -7.04
C ASN A 199 -0.48 -6.73 -8.37
N HIS A 200 -1.79 -6.76 -8.31
CA HIS A 200 -2.68 -6.61 -9.46
C HIS A 200 -3.45 -5.29 -9.45
N GLY A 201 -3.35 -4.53 -8.37
CA GLY A 201 -4.12 -3.32 -8.12
C GLY A 201 -3.35 -2.04 -8.42
N LEU A 202 -3.79 -0.96 -7.82
CA LEU A 202 -3.15 0.34 -7.87
C LEU A 202 -2.47 0.65 -6.53
N ILE A 203 -1.18 0.91 -6.57
CA ILE A 203 -0.41 1.41 -5.43
C ILE A 203 0.06 2.82 -5.75
N THR A 204 -0.28 3.77 -4.90
CA THR A 204 0.21 5.13 -4.96
C THR A 204 0.53 5.65 -3.57
N VAL A 205 1.51 6.52 -3.47
CA VAL A 205 1.90 7.17 -2.22
C VAL A 205 2.03 8.68 -2.44
N GLY A 206 2.17 9.41 -1.35
CA GLY A 206 2.38 10.85 -1.38
C GLY A 206 3.59 11.24 -2.22
N LYS A 207 3.63 12.50 -2.66
CA LYS A 207 4.74 13.07 -3.44
C LYS A 207 6.07 12.81 -2.73
N ASP A 208 7.07 12.38 -3.51
CA ASP A 208 8.41 12.02 -3.05
C ASP A 208 8.45 10.85 -2.03
N GLY A 209 7.34 10.16 -1.84
CA GLY A 209 7.26 8.97 -0.98
C GLY A 209 7.90 7.73 -1.60
N SER A 210 7.82 6.63 -0.88
CA SER A 210 8.42 5.36 -1.31
C SER A 210 7.41 4.22 -1.31
N VAL A 211 7.49 3.39 -2.34
CA VAL A 211 6.84 2.08 -2.40
C VAL A 211 7.92 1.01 -2.44
N ASN A 212 7.89 0.08 -1.49
CA ASN A 212 8.82 -1.03 -1.44
C ASN A 212 8.06 -2.35 -1.37
N LEU A 213 8.23 -3.19 -2.36
CA LEU A 213 7.73 -4.55 -2.37
C LEU A 213 8.91 -5.51 -2.19
N ILE A 214 8.91 -6.21 -1.06
CA ILE A 214 10.03 -7.03 -0.60
C ILE A 214 9.53 -8.46 -0.38
N GLY A 215 10.20 -9.43 -0.96
CA GLY A 215 9.77 -10.81 -0.77
C GLY A 215 10.74 -11.84 -1.31
N GLY A 216 10.38 -13.11 -1.16
CA GLY A 216 11.07 -14.20 -1.81
C GLY A 216 10.89 -14.16 -3.32
N LYS A 217 9.68 -13.86 -3.76
CA LYS A 217 9.34 -13.46 -5.13
C LYS A 217 8.51 -12.19 -5.10
N VAL A 218 8.73 -11.31 -6.06
CA VAL A 218 8.00 -10.05 -6.19
C VAL A 218 7.48 -9.93 -7.62
N LYS A 219 6.17 -9.74 -7.77
CA LYS A 219 5.53 -9.62 -9.07
C LYS A 219 4.57 -8.45 -9.12
N ASN A 220 4.74 -7.59 -10.12
CA ASN A 220 3.79 -6.52 -10.40
C ASN A 220 3.07 -6.78 -11.72
N GLU A 221 1.76 -6.91 -11.67
CA GLU A 221 0.86 -6.99 -12.83
C GLU A 221 -0.11 -5.80 -12.89
N GLY A 222 -0.12 -4.99 -11.85
CA GLY A 222 -0.94 -3.79 -11.73
C GLY A 222 -0.18 -2.51 -12.06
N VAL A 223 -0.55 -1.44 -11.36
CA VAL A 223 0.03 -0.12 -11.53
C VAL A 223 0.63 0.35 -10.20
N ILE A 224 1.88 0.79 -10.25
CA ILE A 224 2.53 1.49 -9.14
C ILE A 224 2.92 2.87 -9.64
N SER A 225 2.44 3.92 -9.00
CA SER A 225 2.66 5.29 -9.43
C SER A 225 3.00 6.20 -8.25
N VAL A 226 4.14 6.83 -8.31
CA VAL A 226 4.62 7.80 -7.34
C VAL A 226 5.09 9.05 -8.06
N ASN A 227 4.71 10.21 -7.57
CA ASN A 227 5.18 11.48 -8.12
C ASN A 227 6.50 11.88 -7.45
N GLY A 228 7.61 11.58 -8.11
CA GLY A 228 8.97 11.94 -7.68
C GLY A 228 9.63 10.81 -6.92
N GLY A 229 9.33 10.35 -5.87
CA GLY A 229 9.96 9.43 -4.92
C GLY A 229 10.65 8.18 -5.46
N SER A 230 10.52 7.07 -4.79
CA SER A 230 11.17 5.83 -5.18
C SER A 230 10.22 4.63 -5.16
N ILE A 231 10.43 3.72 -6.10
CA ILE A 231 9.73 2.45 -6.18
C ILE A 231 10.77 1.35 -6.24
N SER A 232 10.70 0.40 -5.31
CA SER A 232 11.65 -0.70 -5.24
C SER A 232 10.94 -2.06 -5.24
N LEU A 233 11.38 -2.94 -6.13
CA LEU A 233 11.02 -4.35 -6.13
C LEU A 233 12.26 -5.14 -5.73
N LEU A 234 12.22 -5.77 -4.56
CA LEU A 234 13.36 -6.39 -3.93
C LEU A 234 13.05 -7.86 -3.61
N ALA A 235 13.63 -8.76 -4.38
CA ALA A 235 13.52 -10.19 -4.12
C ALA A 235 14.82 -10.73 -3.54
N GLY A 236 14.74 -11.37 -2.39
CA GLY A 236 15.91 -11.87 -1.68
C GLY A 236 15.55 -12.71 -0.47
N GLN A 237 16.58 -13.18 0.21
CA GLN A 237 16.47 -13.92 1.47
C GLN A 237 16.78 -13.05 2.68
N LYS A 238 17.62 -12.04 2.50
CA LYS A 238 17.98 -11.07 3.52
C LYS A 238 18.21 -9.71 2.88
N ILE A 239 17.46 -8.72 3.36
CA ILE A 239 17.52 -7.36 2.82
C ILE A 239 17.57 -6.39 3.99
N THR A 240 18.58 -5.53 4.02
CA THR A 240 18.72 -4.46 5.00
C THR A 240 18.46 -3.13 4.32
N ILE A 241 17.55 -2.35 4.86
CA ILE A 241 17.24 -0.99 4.44
C ILE A 241 17.69 0.02 5.50
N SER A 242 18.10 1.21 5.06
CA SER A 242 18.74 2.20 5.92
C SER A 242 17.77 2.94 6.83
N ASP A 243 16.58 3.22 6.33
CA ASP A 243 15.60 4.10 6.95
C ASP A 243 14.19 3.76 6.47
N ILE A 244 13.18 4.22 7.21
CA ILE A 244 11.77 3.99 6.89
C ILE A 244 11.14 5.09 6.03
N ILE A 245 11.71 6.29 6.00
CA ILE A 245 11.19 7.43 5.25
C ILE A 245 11.67 7.41 3.81
N ASN A 246 12.97 7.30 3.61
CA ASN A 246 13.62 7.18 2.31
C ASN A 246 14.51 5.92 2.31
N PRO A 247 13.92 4.73 2.28
CA PRO A 247 14.68 3.50 2.40
C PRO A 247 15.59 3.30 1.22
N THR A 248 16.87 3.08 1.50
CA THR A 248 17.87 2.64 0.54
C THR A 248 18.39 1.27 0.95
N ILE A 249 18.67 0.42 -0.02
CA ILE A 249 19.21 -0.91 0.26
C ILE A 249 20.68 -0.75 0.64
N THR A 250 21.03 -1.20 1.84
CA THR A 250 22.42 -1.22 2.32
C THR A 250 23.05 -2.59 2.20
N TYR A 251 22.23 -3.63 2.17
CA TYR A 251 22.70 -5.01 2.06
C TYR A 251 21.59 -5.91 1.52
N SER A 252 21.92 -6.85 0.66
CA SER A 252 20.98 -7.89 0.24
C SER A 252 21.68 -9.19 -0.14
N ILE A 253 21.06 -10.31 0.22
CA ILE A 253 21.39 -11.64 -0.24
C ILE A 253 20.22 -12.18 -1.03
N ALA A 254 20.47 -12.67 -2.23
CA ALA A 254 19.49 -13.37 -3.04
C ALA A 254 20.00 -14.79 -3.37
N ALA A 255 19.06 -15.72 -3.45
CA ALA A 255 19.29 -17.07 -3.95
C ALA A 255 18.68 -17.20 -5.36
N PRO A 256 19.03 -18.24 -6.13
CA PRO A 256 18.56 -18.38 -7.52
C PRO A 256 17.04 -18.33 -7.69
N GLU A 257 16.27 -18.76 -6.69
CA GLU A 257 14.80 -18.73 -6.69
C GLU A 257 14.20 -17.35 -6.46
N ASN A 258 15.00 -16.37 -6.04
CA ASN A 258 14.51 -15.01 -5.78
C ASN A 258 14.35 -14.24 -7.10
N GLU A 259 13.13 -13.97 -7.45
CA GLU A 259 12.76 -13.41 -8.74
C GLU A 259 11.88 -12.16 -8.57
N ALA A 260 12.17 -11.13 -9.37
CA ALA A 260 11.36 -9.93 -9.49
C ALA A 260 10.84 -9.80 -10.93
N ILE A 261 9.53 -9.73 -11.07
CA ILE A 261 8.85 -9.71 -12.37
C ILE A 261 7.97 -8.47 -12.44
N ASN A 262 8.11 -7.71 -13.53
CA ASN A 262 7.16 -6.64 -13.87
C ASN A 262 6.47 -6.95 -15.20
N LEU A 263 5.16 -7.15 -15.14
CA LEU A 263 4.27 -7.29 -16.28
C LEU A 263 3.30 -6.11 -16.41
N GLY A 264 3.24 -5.26 -15.40
CA GLY A 264 2.39 -4.09 -15.31
C GLY A 264 3.14 -2.79 -15.61
N ASP A 265 2.64 -1.72 -15.03
CA ASP A 265 3.14 -0.37 -15.24
C ASP A 265 3.67 0.25 -13.94
N ILE A 266 4.91 0.72 -13.98
CA ILE A 266 5.57 1.38 -12.85
C ILE A 266 6.00 2.77 -13.28
N PHE A 267 5.52 3.80 -12.58
CA PHE A 267 5.77 5.21 -12.85
C PHE A 267 6.36 5.91 -11.63
N ALA A 268 7.57 6.41 -11.73
CA ALA A 268 8.21 7.20 -10.66
C ALA A 268 8.27 8.71 -10.94
N LYS A 269 7.92 9.17 -12.12
CA LYS A 269 7.81 10.59 -12.55
C LYS A 269 9.00 11.46 -12.11
N GLY A 270 10.17 11.12 -12.60
CA GLY A 270 11.41 11.81 -12.24
C GLY A 270 12.06 11.31 -10.95
N GLY A 271 11.47 10.31 -10.30
CA GLY A 271 12.06 9.61 -9.17
C GLY A 271 12.87 8.38 -9.58
N ASN A 272 13.01 7.44 -8.66
CA ASN A 272 13.87 6.28 -8.85
C ASN A 272 13.06 4.99 -8.88
N ILE A 273 13.42 4.08 -9.78
CA ILE A 273 12.94 2.72 -9.81
C ILE A 273 14.14 1.80 -9.59
N ASN A 274 14.06 0.95 -8.55
CA ASN A 274 15.10 -0.01 -8.23
C ASN A 274 14.51 -1.41 -8.25
N VAL A 275 15.06 -2.29 -9.05
CA VAL A 275 14.72 -3.71 -9.04
C VAL A 275 15.96 -4.50 -8.72
N ARG A 276 15.91 -5.29 -7.66
CA ARG A 276 17.02 -6.14 -7.23
C ARG A 276 16.53 -7.54 -6.92
N ALA A 277 17.13 -8.51 -7.56
CA ALA A 277 16.81 -9.93 -7.41
C ALA A 277 17.96 -10.79 -7.95
N ALA A 278 17.89 -12.12 -7.81
CA ALA A 278 18.75 -13.00 -8.57
C ALA A 278 18.31 -13.01 -10.05
N THR A 279 17.02 -13.11 -10.29
CA THR A 279 16.46 -13.06 -11.65
C THR A 279 15.48 -11.92 -11.76
N ILE A 280 15.60 -11.11 -12.81
CA ILE A 280 14.70 -10.01 -13.14
C ILE A 280 14.07 -10.26 -14.50
N ARG A 281 12.74 -10.11 -14.58
CA ARG A 281 12.01 -10.15 -15.84
C ARG A 281 11.14 -8.92 -15.98
N ASN A 282 11.32 -8.16 -17.03
CA ASN A 282 10.45 -7.04 -17.37
C ASN A 282 9.81 -7.25 -18.73
N LYS A 283 8.49 -7.31 -18.76
CA LYS A 283 7.67 -7.34 -19.98
C LYS A 283 6.67 -6.19 -19.99
N GLY A 284 6.56 -5.46 -18.90
CA GLY A 284 5.72 -4.29 -18.72
C GLY A 284 6.46 -3.00 -18.97
N LYS A 285 6.02 -1.95 -18.26
CA LYS A 285 6.58 -0.60 -18.38
C LYS A 285 7.25 -0.17 -17.07
N LEU A 286 8.48 0.33 -17.20
CA LEU A 286 9.20 1.04 -16.15
C LEU A 286 9.46 2.45 -16.67
N SER A 287 8.85 3.47 -16.05
CA SER A 287 9.00 4.85 -16.46
C SER A 287 9.41 5.72 -15.27
N ALA A 288 10.57 6.34 -15.41
CA ALA A 288 11.04 7.41 -14.54
C ALA A 288 11.11 8.75 -15.29
N ASP A 289 10.27 8.92 -16.30
CA ASP A 289 10.21 10.12 -17.11
C ASP A 289 9.88 11.34 -16.27
N SER A 290 10.53 12.47 -16.57
CA SER A 290 10.39 13.73 -15.87
C SER A 290 9.97 14.85 -16.83
N VAL A 291 9.23 15.80 -16.28
CA VAL A 291 8.90 17.07 -16.95
C VAL A 291 9.57 18.26 -16.26
N SER A 292 10.31 18.03 -15.19
CA SER A 292 11.01 19.07 -14.43
C SER A 292 12.43 19.24 -14.90
N LYS A 293 12.88 20.51 -15.05
CA LYS A 293 14.27 20.83 -15.40
C LYS A 293 15.29 20.34 -14.37
N ASP A 294 14.86 20.31 -13.08
CA ASP A 294 15.77 20.13 -11.96
C ASP A 294 15.92 18.68 -11.53
N LYS A 295 15.13 17.78 -12.12
CA LYS A 295 15.08 16.39 -11.67
C LYS A 295 14.87 15.43 -12.84
N SER A 296 15.84 14.53 -13.05
CA SER A 296 15.73 13.40 -13.96
C SER A 296 15.67 12.10 -13.16
N GLY A 297 14.81 11.18 -13.59
CA GLY A 297 14.64 9.90 -12.92
C GLY A 297 15.74 8.90 -13.24
N ASN A 298 15.89 7.90 -12.37
CA ASN A 298 16.86 6.83 -12.56
C ASN A 298 16.19 5.46 -12.44
N ILE A 299 16.64 4.53 -13.24
CA ILE A 299 16.20 3.14 -13.22
C ILE A 299 17.42 2.25 -13.05
N VAL A 300 17.42 1.44 -12.00
CA VAL A 300 18.46 0.47 -11.71
C VAL A 300 17.86 -0.92 -11.64
N LEU A 301 18.33 -1.82 -12.49
CA LEU A 301 17.97 -3.23 -12.50
C LEU A 301 19.23 -4.04 -12.17
N SER A 302 19.27 -4.66 -11.02
CA SER A 302 20.42 -5.44 -10.55
C SER A 302 20.03 -6.92 -10.34
N ALA A 303 20.38 -7.75 -11.31
CA ALA A 303 20.22 -9.20 -11.25
C ALA A 303 21.55 -9.82 -10.83
N LYS A 304 21.74 -10.00 -9.53
CA LYS A 304 22.97 -10.53 -8.98
C LYS A 304 22.96 -12.06 -8.98
N GLU A 305 23.94 -12.65 -9.67
CA GLU A 305 24.10 -14.11 -9.76
C GLU A 305 22.96 -14.83 -10.50
N GLY A 306 22.28 -14.13 -11.39
CA GLY A 306 21.17 -14.66 -12.17
C GLY A 306 21.03 -13.99 -13.53
N GLU A 307 19.83 -13.91 -14.02
CA GLU A 307 19.52 -13.40 -15.35
C GLU A 307 18.66 -12.14 -15.29
N ALA A 308 18.90 -11.23 -16.22
CA ALA A 308 18.01 -10.09 -16.48
C ALA A 308 17.39 -10.22 -17.86
N GLU A 309 16.11 -10.61 -17.91
CA GLU A 309 15.30 -10.63 -19.13
C GLU A 309 14.63 -9.29 -19.29
N ILE A 310 15.11 -8.46 -20.19
CA ILE A 310 14.66 -7.09 -20.39
C ILE A 310 13.87 -6.98 -21.68
N GLY A 311 12.55 -6.87 -21.54
CA GLY A 311 11.60 -6.57 -22.59
C GLY A 311 10.73 -5.38 -22.20
N GLY A 312 9.62 -5.19 -22.92
CA GLY A 312 8.67 -4.10 -22.66
C GLY A 312 9.26 -2.72 -22.90
N VAL A 313 8.87 -1.74 -22.08
CA VAL A 313 9.28 -0.35 -22.20
C VAL A 313 10.00 0.09 -20.93
N ILE A 314 11.21 0.63 -21.11
CA ILE A 314 11.98 1.24 -20.00
C ILE A 314 12.36 2.64 -20.45
N SER A 315 11.97 3.66 -19.68
CA SER A 315 12.14 5.05 -20.05
C SER A 315 12.50 5.92 -18.85
N ALA A 316 13.50 6.78 -19.03
CA ALA A 316 13.92 7.81 -18.08
C ALA A 316 14.19 9.13 -18.83
N GLN A 317 13.26 9.56 -19.66
CA GLN A 317 13.34 10.77 -20.45
C GLN A 317 13.07 12.01 -19.60
N ASN A 318 13.58 13.16 -20.07
CA ASN A 318 13.22 14.46 -19.53
C ASN A 318 12.90 15.41 -20.69
N GLN A 319 11.71 15.99 -20.68
CA GLN A 319 11.23 16.87 -21.75
C GLN A 319 11.96 18.22 -21.79
N GLN A 320 12.59 18.65 -20.71
CA GLN A 320 13.16 19.98 -20.54
C GLN A 320 14.66 19.97 -20.23
N ALA A 321 15.26 18.81 -20.00
CA ALA A 321 16.64 18.65 -19.61
C ALA A 321 17.22 17.31 -20.11
N LYS A 322 18.46 17.03 -19.73
CA LYS A 322 19.08 15.72 -19.98
C LYS A 322 18.28 14.62 -19.29
N GLY A 323 18.05 13.54 -19.98
CA GLY A 323 17.41 12.34 -19.42
C GLY A 323 18.17 11.75 -18.22
N GLY A 324 17.50 10.90 -17.47
CA GLY A 324 18.07 10.19 -16.34
C GLY A 324 19.00 9.05 -16.74
N LYS A 325 19.34 8.22 -15.75
CA LYS A 325 20.23 7.07 -15.93
C LYS A 325 19.45 5.78 -15.95
N LEU A 326 19.84 4.89 -16.82
CA LEU A 326 19.42 3.48 -16.81
C LEU A 326 20.68 2.64 -16.58
N MET A 327 20.65 1.82 -15.52
CA MET A 327 21.72 0.89 -15.18
C MET A 327 21.14 -0.52 -15.10
N ILE A 328 21.70 -1.45 -15.85
CA ILE A 328 21.34 -2.84 -15.85
C ILE A 328 22.61 -3.64 -15.58
N THR A 329 22.58 -4.46 -14.53
CA THR A 329 23.68 -5.35 -14.15
C THR A 329 23.14 -6.75 -13.92
N GLY A 330 23.85 -7.77 -14.42
CA GLY A 330 23.50 -9.18 -14.27
C GLY A 330 24.68 -10.07 -14.59
#